data_5ffb00fc22b370d300a0b0c552d9ec41
#
_entry.id   5ffb00fc22b370d300a0b0c552d9ec41
#
_cell.length_a   1.000
_cell.length_b   1.000
_cell.length_c   1.000
_cell.angle_alpha   90.00
_cell.angle_beta   90.00
_cell.angle_gamma   90.00
#
_symmetry.space_group_name_H-M   'P 1'
#
loop_
_entity.id
_entity.type
_entity.pdbx_description
1 polymer ?
#
loop_
_entity_poly.entity_id
_entity_poly.type
_entity_poly.pdbx_seq_one_letter_code
_entity_poly.pdbx_strand_id
1 'polypeptide(L)'
;MNNKQLNLIANKLVNAFLKKKVIAPIPNKYTQKIFNAQKLRKLCESKINKPIAGFKAAGTAIPVLKKLREKEPFYASVYKHNVLKNNKSVKINKYTLGIELEICYLIKKDFFNFNKKISKKNVKKFISHILPCIEVVGYRQRKKGIKSLGDLCSDFGANVKFILGSKKKFNN
;
A
#
# COMPACT_ATOMS: atom_id res chain seq x y z
N MET A 1 -18.05 13.62 7.98
CA MET A 1 -16.76 14.24 7.56
C MET A 1 -17.06 15.24 6.46
N ASN A 2 -16.58 16.50 6.59
CA ASN A 2 -16.83 17.56 5.58
C ASN A 2 -16.06 17.21 4.28
N ASN A 3 -16.78 17.08 3.17
CA ASN A 3 -16.21 16.68 1.87
C ASN A 3 -15.17 17.67 1.33
N LYS A 4 -15.34 18.97 1.57
CA LYS A 4 -14.38 20.01 1.17
C LYS A 4 -13.03 19.83 1.85
N GLN A 5 -13.04 19.62 3.18
CA GLN A 5 -11.81 19.37 3.94
C GLN A 5 -11.14 18.04 3.56
N LEU A 6 -11.93 16.98 3.32
CA LEU A 6 -11.39 15.69 2.88
C LEU A 6 -10.66 15.81 1.53
N ASN A 7 -11.24 16.56 0.59
CA ASN A 7 -10.62 16.84 -0.71
C ASN A 7 -9.32 17.65 -0.58
N LEU A 8 -9.25 18.64 0.30
CA LEU A 8 -8.03 19.41 0.54
C LEU A 8 -6.89 18.49 1.07
N ILE A 9 -7.22 17.60 2.00
CA ILE A 9 -6.25 16.65 2.55
C ILE A 9 -5.81 15.65 1.49
N ALA A 10 -6.74 15.11 0.72
CA ALA A 10 -6.42 14.20 -0.38
C ALA A 10 -5.47 14.87 -1.39
N ASN A 11 -5.72 16.12 -1.78
CA ASN A 11 -4.84 16.87 -2.68
C ASN A 11 -3.43 17.04 -2.09
N LYS A 12 -3.31 17.33 -0.78
CA LYS A 12 -2.00 17.41 -0.10
C LYS A 12 -1.24 16.09 -0.16
N LEU A 13 -1.91 14.97 0.12
CA LEU A 13 -1.31 13.63 0.06
C LEU A 13 -0.91 13.24 -1.36
N VAL A 14 -1.77 13.46 -2.34
CA VAL A 14 -1.49 13.19 -3.75
C VAL A 14 -0.30 13.99 -4.24
N ASN A 15 -0.26 15.29 -3.93
CA ASN A 15 0.89 16.15 -4.26
C ASN A 15 2.18 15.66 -3.59
N ALA A 16 2.11 15.25 -2.31
CA ALA A 16 3.27 14.69 -1.60
C ALA A 16 3.76 13.40 -2.25
N PHE A 17 2.83 12.52 -2.65
CA PHE A 17 3.14 11.27 -3.34
C PHE A 17 3.81 11.52 -4.69
N LEU A 18 3.22 12.35 -5.54
CA LEU A 18 3.72 12.62 -6.90
C LEU A 18 5.04 13.40 -6.89
N LYS A 19 5.17 14.39 -5.99
CA LYS A 19 6.36 15.24 -5.87
C LYS A 19 7.42 14.68 -4.93
N LYS A 20 7.21 13.49 -4.34
CA LYS A 20 8.12 12.82 -3.41
C LYS A 20 8.54 13.73 -2.23
N LYS A 21 7.57 14.37 -1.59
CA LYS A 21 7.81 15.36 -0.52
C LYS A 21 7.25 14.88 0.82
N VAL A 22 7.86 15.39 1.90
CA VAL A 22 7.28 15.33 3.25
C VAL A 22 6.26 16.45 3.39
N ILE A 23 5.18 16.19 4.12
CA ILE A 23 4.12 17.16 4.41
C ILE A 23 3.89 17.30 5.90
N ALA A 24 3.22 18.39 6.28
CA ALA A 24 2.71 18.56 7.63
C ALA A 24 1.73 17.44 8.00
N PRO A 25 1.69 17.02 9.28
CA PRO A 25 0.78 15.99 9.76
C PRO A 25 -0.67 16.26 9.41
N ILE A 26 -1.36 15.20 8.99
CA ILE A 26 -2.81 15.22 8.80
C ILE A 26 -3.49 15.06 10.17
N PRO A 27 -4.58 15.79 10.45
CA PRO A 27 -5.31 15.66 11.71
C PRO A 27 -5.77 14.21 11.95
N ASN A 28 -5.61 13.73 13.19
CA ASN A 28 -5.91 12.33 13.58
C ASN A 28 -7.34 11.90 13.25
N LYS A 29 -8.32 12.80 13.30
CA LYS A 29 -9.71 12.49 12.95
C LYS A 29 -9.90 11.84 11.57
N TYR A 30 -8.94 12.01 10.64
CA TYR A 30 -8.97 11.42 9.30
C TYR A 30 -8.24 10.07 9.20
N THR A 31 -7.36 9.75 10.17
CA THR A 31 -6.49 8.58 10.14
C THR A 31 -6.67 7.64 11.32
N GLN A 32 -7.22 8.10 12.43
CA GLN A 32 -7.37 7.34 13.65
C GLN A 32 -8.22 6.07 13.48
N LYS A 33 -9.30 6.14 12.68
CA LYS A 33 -10.15 4.98 12.35
C LYS A 33 -9.78 4.47 10.97
N ILE A 34 -9.50 3.18 10.84
CA ILE A 34 -9.13 2.55 9.56
C ILE A 34 -10.16 2.82 8.45
N PHE A 35 -11.44 2.82 8.76
CA PHE A 35 -12.52 3.15 7.82
C PHE A 35 -12.37 4.55 7.20
N ASN A 36 -12.05 5.57 8.01
CA ASN A 36 -11.84 6.93 7.53
C ASN A 36 -10.57 7.02 6.68
N ALA A 37 -9.52 6.33 7.10
CA ALA A 37 -8.26 6.27 6.38
C ALA A 37 -8.42 5.59 5.01
N GLN A 38 -9.20 4.51 4.92
CA GLN A 38 -9.53 3.85 3.65
C GLN A 38 -10.32 4.77 2.71
N LYS A 39 -11.29 5.52 3.24
CA LYS A 39 -12.02 6.53 2.47
C LYS A 39 -11.09 7.59 1.89
N LEU A 40 -10.20 8.13 2.72
CA LEU A 40 -9.21 9.13 2.30
C LEU A 40 -8.26 8.54 1.25
N ARG A 41 -7.74 7.31 1.47
CA ARG A 41 -6.86 6.62 0.52
C ARG A 41 -7.53 6.42 -0.83
N LYS A 42 -8.77 5.89 -0.86
CA LYS A 42 -9.52 5.70 -2.11
C LYS A 42 -9.69 7.00 -2.88
N LEU A 43 -9.99 8.10 -2.18
CA LEU A 43 -10.08 9.43 -2.79
C LEU A 43 -8.73 9.90 -3.33
N CYS A 44 -7.61 9.63 -2.65
CA CYS A 44 -6.29 9.92 -3.16
C CYS A 44 -5.97 9.10 -4.42
N GLU A 45 -6.25 7.80 -4.37
CA GLU A 45 -6.00 6.88 -5.50
C GLU A 45 -6.79 7.27 -6.74
N SER A 46 -8.05 7.71 -6.61
CA SER A 46 -8.84 8.20 -7.75
C SER A 46 -8.25 9.47 -8.40
N LYS A 47 -7.49 10.27 -7.64
CA LYS A 47 -6.85 11.49 -8.14
C LYS A 47 -5.47 11.27 -8.76
N ILE A 48 -4.81 10.15 -8.50
CA ILE A 48 -3.44 9.89 -8.98
C ILE A 48 -3.41 9.59 -10.48
N ASN A 49 -4.45 8.97 -11.02
CA ASN A 49 -4.59 8.63 -12.45
C ASN A 49 -3.31 8.01 -13.06
N LYS A 50 -2.75 6.99 -12.41
CA LYS A 50 -1.59 6.23 -12.89
C LYS A 50 -1.92 4.74 -12.94
N PRO A 51 -1.36 3.99 -13.91
CA PRO A 51 -1.63 2.57 -14.03
C PRO A 51 -1.23 1.81 -12.76
N ILE A 52 -2.15 0.99 -12.27
CA ILE A 52 -1.92 0.09 -11.13
C ILE A 52 -1.24 -1.19 -11.65
N ALA A 53 -0.21 -1.65 -10.94
CA ALA A 53 0.46 -2.93 -11.17
C ALA A 53 -0.10 -4.05 -10.29
N GLY A 54 -0.63 -3.71 -9.14
CA GLY A 54 -1.13 -4.65 -8.15
C GLY A 54 -1.46 -3.98 -6.83
N PHE A 55 -1.49 -4.76 -5.77
CA PHE A 55 -1.83 -4.30 -4.43
C PHE A 55 -0.85 -4.88 -3.41
N LYS A 56 -0.52 -4.11 -2.38
CA LYS A 56 0.14 -4.65 -1.19
C LYS A 56 -0.88 -4.88 -0.09
N ALA A 57 -0.70 -5.94 0.69
CA ALA A 57 -1.35 -6.10 1.99
C ALA A 57 -0.44 -5.52 3.08
N ALA A 58 -0.98 -4.78 4.03
CA ALA A 58 -0.23 -4.16 5.11
C ALA A 58 -0.86 -4.44 6.47
N GLY A 59 -0.04 -4.52 7.51
CA GLY A 59 -0.50 -4.91 8.84
C GLY A 59 -0.87 -6.39 8.91
N THR A 60 -0.16 -7.26 8.20
CA THR A 60 -0.45 -8.70 8.14
C THR A 60 0.06 -9.46 9.36
N ALA A 61 1.04 -8.92 10.09
CA ALA A 61 1.59 -9.54 11.29
C ALA A 61 0.65 -9.37 12.48
N ILE A 62 0.21 -10.48 13.07
CA ILE A 62 -0.70 -10.50 14.23
C ILE A 62 -0.21 -9.61 15.39
N PRO A 63 1.09 -9.62 15.79
CA PRO A 63 1.57 -8.74 16.85
C PRO A 63 1.39 -7.24 16.53
N VAL A 64 1.57 -6.85 15.24
CA VAL A 64 1.38 -5.47 14.79
C VAL A 64 -0.09 -5.07 14.88
N LEU A 65 -1.01 -5.92 14.41
CA LEU A 65 -2.45 -5.68 14.52
C LEU A 65 -2.87 -5.52 15.99
N LYS A 66 -2.43 -6.41 16.87
CA LYS A 66 -2.72 -6.33 18.31
C LYS A 66 -2.20 -5.03 18.93
N LYS A 67 -0.94 -4.64 18.63
CA LYS A 67 -0.34 -3.40 19.13
C LYS A 67 -1.11 -2.16 18.67
N LEU A 68 -1.61 -2.17 17.42
CA LEU A 68 -2.38 -1.06 16.84
C LEU A 68 -3.90 -1.17 17.10
N ARG A 69 -4.34 -2.18 17.86
CA ARG A 69 -5.76 -2.44 18.19
C ARG A 69 -6.66 -2.61 16.97
N GLU A 70 -6.12 -3.25 15.93
CA GLU A 70 -6.84 -3.54 14.70
C GLU A 70 -7.08 -5.04 14.55
N LYS A 71 -8.16 -5.41 13.85
CA LYS A 71 -8.56 -6.82 13.66
C LYS A 71 -8.14 -7.37 12.30
N GLU A 72 -7.98 -6.51 11.31
CA GLU A 72 -7.77 -6.91 9.93
C GLU A 72 -6.67 -6.07 9.27
N PRO A 73 -5.88 -6.66 8.37
CA PRO A 73 -4.97 -5.92 7.51
C PRO A 73 -5.76 -5.04 6.55
N PHE A 74 -5.08 -4.07 5.95
CA PHE A 74 -5.63 -3.31 4.83
C PHE A 74 -4.79 -3.55 3.57
N TYR A 75 -5.30 -3.08 2.43
CA TYR A 75 -4.56 -3.09 1.18
C TYR A 75 -4.37 -1.68 0.63
N ALA A 76 -3.33 -1.50 -0.20
CA ALA A 76 -3.06 -0.26 -0.90
C ALA A 76 -2.60 -0.54 -2.32
N SER A 77 -2.90 0.38 -3.25
CA SER A 77 -2.53 0.25 -4.64
C SER A 77 -1.03 0.42 -4.85
N VAL A 78 -0.46 -0.43 -5.68
CA VAL A 78 0.93 -0.35 -6.17
C VAL A 78 0.90 0.10 -7.62
N TYR A 79 1.50 1.26 -7.90
CA TYR A 79 1.51 1.81 -9.26
C TYR A 79 2.66 1.27 -10.09
N LYS A 80 2.47 1.08 -11.41
CA LYS A 80 3.47 0.50 -12.33
C LYS A 80 4.83 1.21 -12.24
N HIS A 81 4.86 2.54 -12.16
CA HIS A 81 6.09 3.31 -12.07
C HIS A 81 6.87 3.13 -10.74
N ASN A 82 6.26 2.48 -9.76
CA ASN A 82 6.89 2.14 -8.49
C ASN A 82 7.42 0.71 -8.44
N VAL A 83 7.16 -0.10 -9.46
CA VAL A 83 7.66 -1.48 -9.57
C VAL A 83 8.91 -1.49 -10.42
N LEU A 84 9.99 -2.02 -9.87
CA LEU A 84 11.30 -2.12 -10.50
C LEU A 84 11.69 -3.59 -10.67
N LYS A 85 12.46 -3.85 -11.72
CA LYS A 85 13.12 -5.15 -11.89
C LYS A 85 14.32 -5.25 -10.95
N ASN A 86 14.81 -6.47 -10.74
CA ASN A 86 16.04 -6.74 -10.00
C ASN A 86 17.22 -5.89 -10.50
N ASN A 87 18.20 -5.65 -9.64
CA ASN A 87 19.43 -4.87 -9.93
C ASN A 87 19.20 -3.39 -10.26
N LYS A 88 18.10 -2.78 -9.79
CA LYS A 88 17.86 -1.34 -9.91
C LYS A 88 18.18 -0.62 -8.60
N SER A 89 18.86 0.50 -8.70
CA SER A 89 19.11 1.39 -7.57
C SER A 89 17.86 2.22 -7.24
N VAL A 90 17.64 2.45 -5.95
CA VAL A 90 16.55 3.29 -5.44
C VAL A 90 17.13 4.46 -4.66
N LYS A 91 16.80 5.67 -5.10
CA LYS A 91 17.17 6.87 -4.37
C LYS A 91 16.40 6.97 -3.06
N ILE A 92 17.13 7.08 -1.95
CA ILE A 92 16.57 7.34 -0.62
C ILE A 92 16.05 8.78 -0.55
N ASN A 93 14.86 8.96 -0.03
CA ASN A 93 14.20 10.26 0.16
C ASN A 93 14.07 10.58 1.66
N LYS A 94 13.80 11.85 1.99
CA LYS A 94 13.61 12.31 3.38
C LYS A 94 12.47 11.59 4.13
N TYR A 95 11.50 11.02 3.42
CA TYR A 95 10.39 10.25 4.01
C TYR A 95 10.64 8.73 4.03
N THR A 96 11.73 8.23 3.46
CA THR A 96 12.06 6.80 3.49
C THR A 96 12.33 6.37 4.93
N LEU A 97 11.73 5.26 5.34
CA LEU A 97 11.87 4.67 6.69
C LEU A 97 12.82 3.47 6.68
N GLY A 98 12.81 2.66 5.62
CA GLY A 98 13.60 1.45 5.52
C GLY A 98 13.15 0.56 4.37
N ILE A 99 13.45 -0.73 4.50
CA ILE A 99 13.07 -1.78 3.57
C ILE A 99 12.34 -2.90 4.32
N GLU A 100 11.44 -3.58 3.61
CA GLU A 100 10.75 -4.78 4.07
C GLU A 100 10.99 -5.90 3.06
N LEU A 101 11.19 -7.13 3.55
CA LEU A 101 11.28 -8.33 2.71
C LEU A 101 9.89 -8.94 2.59
N GLU A 102 9.43 -9.09 1.36
CA GLU A 102 8.06 -9.47 1.05
C GLU A 102 8.00 -10.62 0.04
N ILE A 103 6.85 -11.28 -0.02
CA ILE A 103 6.53 -12.25 -1.06
C ILE A 103 5.47 -11.65 -1.97
N CYS A 104 5.80 -11.54 -3.26
CA CYS A 104 4.87 -11.11 -4.28
C CYS A 104 4.24 -12.33 -4.98
N TYR A 105 2.94 -12.28 -5.20
CA TYR A 105 2.17 -13.29 -5.94
C TYR A 105 1.72 -12.72 -7.29
N LEU A 106 2.03 -13.41 -8.37
CA LEU A 106 1.48 -13.08 -9.69
C LEU A 106 0.14 -13.78 -9.87
N ILE A 107 -0.88 -12.98 -10.12
CA ILE A 107 -2.25 -13.46 -10.28
C ILE A 107 -2.53 -13.76 -11.75
N LYS A 108 -3.16 -14.91 -12.05
CA LYS A 108 -3.60 -15.30 -13.39
C LYS A 108 -4.72 -14.39 -13.88
N LYS A 109 -4.84 -14.23 -15.18
CA LYS A 109 -5.91 -13.42 -15.82
C LYS A 109 -7.31 -13.94 -15.49
N ASP A 110 -7.48 -15.25 -15.37
CA ASP A 110 -8.76 -15.90 -15.05
C ASP A 110 -9.38 -15.42 -13.74
N PHE A 111 -8.57 -14.85 -12.83
CA PHE A 111 -9.06 -14.25 -11.60
C PHE A 111 -10.09 -13.15 -11.85
N PHE A 112 -9.86 -12.33 -12.89
CA PHE A 112 -10.71 -11.18 -13.20
C PHE A 112 -12.07 -11.59 -13.81
N ASN A 113 -12.17 -12.82 -14.34
CA ASN A 113 -13.38 -13.39 -14.91
C ASN A 113 -14.10 -14.34 -13.95
N PHE A 114 -13.62 -14.44 -12.71
CA PHE A 114 -14.17 -15.39 -11.75
C PHE A 114 -15.33 -14.78 -10.99
N ASN A 115 -16.56 -15.26 -11.28
CA ASN A 115 -17.82 -14.73 -10.76
C ASN A 115 -18.23 -15.30 -9.40
N LYS A 116 -17.45 -16.23 -8.81
CA LYS A 116 -17.76 -16.83 -7.51
C LYS A 116 -16.95 -16.16 -6.40
N LYS A 117 -17.44 -16.29 -5.15
CA LYS A 117 -16.74 -15.77 -3.98
C LYS A 117 -15.33 -16.36 -3.85
N ILE A 118 -14.33 -15.49 -3.73
CA ILE A 118 -12.96 -15.89 -3.42
C ILE A 118 -12.88 -16.30 -1.94
N SER A 119 -12.20 -17.42 -1.71
CA SER A 119 -11.98 -17.98 -0.38
C SER A 119 -10.53 -18.49 -0.24
N LYS A 120 -10.12 -18.81 0.99
CA LYS A 120 -8.80 -19.44 1.23
C LYS A 120 -8.63 -20.76 0.47
N LYS A 121 -9.74 -21.50 0.20
CA LYS A 121 -9.71 -22.78 -0.52
C LYS A 121 -9.46 -22.61 -2.01
N ASN A 122 -9.96 -21.53 -2.62
CA ASN A 122 -9.91 -21.36 -4.07
C ASN A 122 -8.93 -20.29 -4.57
N VAL A 123 -8.43 -19.41 -3.69
CA VAL A 123 -7.51 -18.33 -4.11
C VAL A 123 -6.21 -18.85 -4.70
N LYS A 124 -5.68 -19.96 -4.18
CA LYS A 124 -4.39 -20.53 -4.62
C LYS A 124 -4.37 -20.87 -6.11
N LYS A 125 -5.47 -21.35 -6.69
CA LYS A 125 -5.56 -21.69 -8.11
C LYS A 125 -5.29 -20.52 -9.06
N PHE A 126 -5.48 -19.29 -8.57
CA PHE A 126 -5.24 -18.07 -9.34
C PHE A 126 -3.81 -17.53 -9.21
N ILE A 127 -2.97 -18.15 -8.40
CA ILE A 127 -1.55 -17.79 -8.31
C ILE A 127 -0.80 -18.52 -9.41
N SER A 128 -0.07 -17.76 -10.25
CA SER A 128 0.77 -18.33 -11.30
C SER A 128 2.22 -18.50 -10.86
N HIS A 129 2.76 -17.49 -10.19
CA HIS A 129 4.15 -17.45 -9.73
C HIS A 129 4.26 -16.74 -8.40
N ILE A 130 5.35 -17.01 -7.70
CA ILE A 130 5.82 -16.28 -6.52
C ILE A 130 7.16 -15.63 -6.82
N LEU A 131 7.41 -14.50 -6.20
CA LEU A 131 8.67 -13.76 -6.32
C LEU A 131 9.08 -13.23 -4.96
N PRO A 132 10.37 -13.24 -4.61
CA PRO A 132 10.87 -12.40 -3.54
C PRO A 132 10.71 -10.94 -3.97
N CYS A 133 10.39 -10.09 -3.01
CA CYS A 133 10.21 -8.67 -3.25
C CYS A 133 10.87 -7.88 -2.12
N ILE A 134 11.55 -6.80 -2.46
CA ILE A 134 12.00 -5.80 -1.50
C ILE A 134 11.06 -4.61 -1.65
N GLU A 135 10.33 -4.28 -0.59
CA GLU A 135 9.59 -3.03 -0.50
C GLU A 135 10.44 -1.95 0.14
N VAL A 136 10.55 -0.81 -0.52
CA VAL A 136 11.07 0.41 0.10
C VAL A 136 9.89 1.14 0.73
N VAL A 137 9.90 1.25 2.04
CA VAL A 137 8.82 1.87 2.82
C VAL A 137 9.14 3.32 3.17
N GLY A 138 8.10 4.14 3.23
CA GLY A 138 8.25 5.55 3.58
C GLY A 138 6.96 6.17 4.08
N TYR A 139 7.10 7.14 4.98
CA TYR A 139 5.97 7.85 5.58
C TYR A 139 6.12 9.34 5.40
N ARG A 140 5.22 9.93 4.60
CA ARG A 140 5.31 11.33 4.18
C ARG A 140 4.99 12.31 5.30
N GLN A 141 4.33 11.84 6.35
CA GLN A 141 4.02 12.59 7.56
C GLN A 141 5.01 12.29 8.72
N ARG A 142 6.31 12.16 8.45
CA ARG A 142 7.33 11.70 9.42
C ARG A 142 7.26 12.36 10.80
N LYS A 143 7.00 13.68 10.85
CA LYS A 143 6.92 14.43 12.12
C LYS A 143 5.78 13.95 13.04
N LYS A 144 4.71 13.38 12.49
CA LYS A 144 3.59 12.85 13.26
C LYS A 144 3.94 11.52 13.96
N GLY A 145 4.79 10.70 13.33
CA GLY A 145 4.95 9.29 13.67
C GLY A 145 3.74 8.44 13.26
N ILE A 146 3.89 7.12 13.34
CA ILE A 146 2.83 6.14 13.02
C ILE A 146 2.16 5.76 14.32
N LYS A 147 0.92 6.22 14.54
CA LYS A 147 0.14 5.98 15.77
C LYS A 147 -1.01 4.99 15.56
N SER A 148 -1.38 4.74 14.31
CA SER A 148 -2.47 3.82 13.96
C SER A 148 -2.21 3.15 12.61
N LEU A 149 -2.89 2.04 12.35
CA LEU A 149 -2.88 1.42 11.02
C LEU A 149 -3.47 2.35 9.96
N GLY A 150 -4.41 3.21 10.35
CA GLY A 150 -4.98 4.22 9.49
C GLY A 150 -3.97 5.29 9.05
N ASP A 151 -2.93 5.57 9.83
CA ASP A 151 -1.85 6.46 9.41
C ASP A 151 -1.11 5.88 8.20
N LEU A 152 -0.77 4.60 8.24
CA LEU A 152 -0.15 3.89 7.12
C LEU A 152 -1.10 3.79 5.93
N CYS A 153 -2.36 3.41 6.19
CA CYS A 153 -3.39 3.29 5.16
C CYS A 153 -3.59 4.60 4.40
N SER A 154 -3.71 5.73 5.09
CA SER A 154 -3.93 7.05 4.48
C SER A 154 -2.74 7.51 3.64
N ASP A 155 -1.53 7.06 3.95
CA ASP A 155 -0.30 7.35 3.20
C ASP A 155 0.06 6.22 2.22
N PHE A 156 -0.94 5.76 1.47
CA PHE A 156 -0.80 4.75 0.41
C PHE A 156 -0.15 3.43 0.88
N GLY A 157 -0.36 3.03 2.14
CA GLY A 157 0.27 1.86 2.73
C GLY A 157 1.75 2.04 3.01
N ALA A 158 2.22 3.28 3.10
CA ALA A 158 3.63 3.63 3.29
C ALA A 158 4.56 3.15 2.16
N ASN A 159 4.02 2.77 1.00
CA ASN A 159 4.84 2.27 -0.09
C ASN A 159 5.58 3.39 -0.86
N VAL A 160 6.80 3.09 -1.30
CA VAL A 160 7.63 3.96 -2.11
C VAL A 160 8.05 3.27 -3.40
N LYS A 161 8.67 2.09 -3.30
CA LYS A 161 9.12 1.27 -4.43
C LYS A 161 9.04 -0.20 -4.09
N PHE A 162 8.92 -1.03 -5.12
CA PHE A 162 8.96 -2.49 -5.05
C PHE A 162 10.00 -3.00 -6.04
N ILE A 163 10.96 -3.78 -5.57
CA ILE A 163 12.00 -4.40 -6.39
C ILE A 163 11.66 -5.89 -6.44
N LEU A 164 11.30 -6.37 -7.63
CA LEU A 164 10.89 -7.75 -7.83
C LEU A 164 12.08 -8.62 -8.23
N GLY A 165 12.29 -9.70 -7.50
CA GLY A 165 13.28 -10.72 -7.82
C GLY A 165 12.79 -11.71 -8.89
N SER A 166 13.52 -12.81 -9.04
CA SER A 166 13.22 -13.86 -10.02
C SER A 166 11.94 -14.61 -9.67
N LYS A 167 11.08 -14.83 -10.65
CA LYS A 167 9.82 -15.55 -10.49
C LYS A 167 10.05 -17.07 -10.45
N LYS A 168 9.35 -17.74 -9.53
CA LYS A 168 9.20 -19.21 -9.51
C LYS A 168 7.75 -19.56 -9.76
N LYS A 169 7.51 -20.66 -10.54
CA LYS A 169 6.16 -21.19 -10.74
C LYS A 169 5.56 -21.59 -9.40
N PHE A 170 4.31 -21.22 -9.16
CA PHE A 170 3.60 -21.63 -7.96
C PHE A 170 2.98 -23.00 -8.21
N ASN A 171 3.43 -24.00 -7.47
CA ASN A 171 2.84 -25.35 -7.47
C ASN A 171 1.91 -25.43 -6.26
N ASN A 172 0.65 -25.82 -6.51
CA ASN A 172 -0.35 -26.04 -5.44
C ASN A 172 0.02 -27.24 -4.59
#